data_418bff68f10cd1b31b34fb25fdb775d2
#
_entry.id   418bff68f10cd1b31b34fb25fdb775d2
#
_cell.length_a   1.000
_cell.length_b   1.000
_cell.length_c   1.000
_cell.angle_alpha   90.00
_cell.angle_beta   90.00
_cell.angle_gamma   90.00
#
_symmetry.space_group_name_H-M   'P 1'
#
loop_
_entity.id
_entity.type
_entity.pdbx_description
1 polymer ?
#
loop_
_entity_poly.entity_id
_entity_poly.type
_entity_poly.pdbx_seq_one_letter_code
_entity_poly.pdbx_strand_id
1 'polypeptide(L)'
;MTQEELDKIIKKHQHFLKQDCKGWEKMKADLSEEQLEHLVFQNADLAYAVFNRARLYRCTIENCNISHASMVEADLGFSTIKNTKFVDTDFTKASLSDAEFNEVRFSGANLSYARFEWSHAPFCDFTNAKLYEARLNSTYLKSSTFNLADMSFCHLANCCLRECEFVKANLSYAFIHGADLTFAKFDKTDLTEVKHDHGTHGFALACPEKGAFTAFKKIFSKPKRNIWSKDVEPLIVELRVPAKALRSSATSRKCRVSEAKVVSITSLDGERKFDVGYSAHNIHFEYRKGQTVVPNKFDKNRWKQCAPGIHCFITRDEAVQYTDF
;
A
#
# COMPACT_ATOMS: atom_id res chain seq x y z
N MET A 1 -10.33 8.79 35.54
CA MET A 1 -9.03 9.52 35.82
C MET A 1 -9.13 10.95 35.27
N THR A 2 -8.53 11.92 35.96
CA THR A 2 -8.40 13.30 35.48
C THR A 2 -7.10 13.50 34.70
N GLN A 3 -6.98 14.61 33.93
CA GLN A 3 -5.75 14.93 33.19
C GLN A 3 -4.57 15.14 34.18
N GLU A 4 -4.80 15.79 35.33
CA GLU A 4 -3.76 16.04 36.30
C GLU A 4 -3.20 14.73 36.92
N GLU A 5 -4.07 13.74 37.14
CA GLU A 5 -3.66 12.41 37.59
C GLU A 5 -2.82 11.69 36.54
N LEU A 6 -3.23 11.75 35.28
CA LEU A 6 -2.50 11.19 34.15
C LEU A 6 -1.10 11.82 34.03
N ASP A 7 -1.02 13.16 34.10
CA ASP A 7 0.25 13.89 33.98
C ASP A 7 1.24 13.51 35.10
N LYS A 8 0.73 13.27 36.33
CA LYS A 8 1.55 12.75 37.44
C LYS A 8 2.07 11.35 37.18
N ILE A 9 1.24 10.48 36.55
CA ILE A 9 1.67 9.12 36.20
C ILE A 9 2.73 9.18 35.10
N ILE A 10 2.51 9.97 34.03
CA ILE A 10 3.48 10.17 32.95
C ILE A 10 4.82 10.68 33.53
N LYS A 11 4.78 11.65 34.40
CA LYS A 11 6.00 12.18 35.06
C LYS A 11 6.75 11.11 35.89
N LYS A 12 6.04 10.28 36.65
CA LYS A 12 6.65 9.16 37.39
C LYS A 12 7.25 8.13 36.42
N HIS A 13 6.58 7.83 35.31
CA HIS A 13 7.06 6.88 34.30
C HIS A 13 8.40 7.31 33.69
N GLN A 14 8.70 8.61 33.61
CA GLN A 14 10.01 9.09 33.16
C GLN A 14 11.17 8.60 34.08
N HIS A 15 10.94 8.45 35.39
CA HIS A 15 11.92 7.87 36.30
C HIS A 15 12.10 6.36 36.06
N PHE A 16 11.02 5.64 35.71
CA PHE A 16 11.11 4.24 35.27
C PHE A 16 12.00 4.10 34.02
N LEU A 17 11.78 4.94 33.00
CA LEU A 17 12.56 4.90 31.78
C LEU A 17 14.03 5.28 31.97
N LYS A 18 14.32 6.25 32.85
CA LYS A 18 15.67 6.72 33.10
C LYS A 18 16.42 5.90 34.16
N GLN A 19 15.70 5.12 34.99
CA GLN A 19 16.26 4.37 36.11
C GLN A 19 17.08 5.25 37.06
N ASP A 20 16.64 6.50 37.25
CA ASP A 20 17.44 7.59 37.87
C ASP A 20 17.18 7.82 39.33
N CYS A 21 16.34 7.02 39.99
CA CYS A 21 16.03 7.17 41.42
C CYS A 21 15.75 5.81 42.09
N LYS A 22 15.82 5.77 43.41
CA LYS A 22 15.51 4.56 44.19
C LYS A 22 14.04 4.17 44.01
N GLY A 23 13.78 2.92 43.67
CA GLY A 23 12.42 2.38 43.50
C GLY A 23 11.81 2.72 42.15
N TRP A 24 12.63 3.06 41.14
CA TRP A 24 12.20 3.35 39.76
C TRP A 24 11.38 2.20 39.16
N GLU A 25 11.64 0.96 39.53
CA GLU A 25 10.93 -0.24 39.04
C GLU A 25 9.42 -0.16 39.29
N LYS A 26 9.01 0.52 40.40
CA LYS A 26 7.62 0.72 40.79
C LYS A 26 6.97 1.94 40.15
N MET A 27 7.71 2.67 39.30
CA MET A 27 7.24 3.90 38.64
C MET A 27 6.78 3.66 37.19
N LYS A 28 6.80 2.43 36.73
CA LYS A 28 6.21 2.04 35.43
C LYS A 28 4.73 2.42 35.41
N ALA A 29 4.29 3.11 34.37
CA ALA A 29 2.88 3.43 34.20
C ALA A 29 2.08 2.14 33.97
N ASP A 30 1.16 1.88 34.89
CA ASP A 30 0.12 0.88 34.73
C ASP A 30 -1.22 1.63 34.77
N LEU A 31 -1.87 1.65 33.59
CA LEU A 31 -3.14 2.32 33.34
C LEU A 31 -4.19 1.27 32.94
N SER A 32 -3.99 0.00 33.35
CA SER A 32 -4.91 -1.08 33.04
C SER A 32 -6.29 -0.81 33.61
N GLU A 33 -7.33 -1.09 32.80
CA GLU A 33 -8.74 -0.94 33.16
C GLU A 33 -9.20 0.49 33.50
N GLU A 34 -8.30 1.49 33.36
CA GLU A 34 -8.61 2.89 33.66
C GLU A 34 -9.53 3.52 32.61
N GLN A 35 -10.41 4.42 33.10
CA GLN A 35 -11.25 5.27 32.26
C GLN A 35 -10.49 6.55 31.92
N LEU A 36 -9.95 6.60 30.69
CA LEU A 36 -9.07 7.67 30.22
C LEU A 36 -9.75 8.52 29.13
N GLU A 37 -11.06 8.47 29.04
CA GLU A 37 -11.84 9.13 27.98
C GLU A 37 -11.54 10.63 27.92
N HIS A 38 -11.42 11.15 26.68
CA HIS A 38 -11.21 12.57 26.37
C HIS A 38 -9.89 13.16 26.91
N LEU A 39 -8.97 12.33 27.41
CA LEU A 39 -7.68 12.81 27.89
C LEU A 39 -6.70 13.10 26.75
N VAL A 40 -5.73 13.95 27.03
CA VAL A 40 -4.69 14.36 26.11
C VAL A 40 -3.35 13.78 26.53
N PHE A 41 -2.74 13.01 25.65
CA PHE A 41 -1.36 12.53 25.77
C PHE A 41 -0.52 13.31 24.78
N GLN A 42 0.35 14.16 25.24
CA GLN A 42 1.16 14.99 24.35
C GLN A 42 2.64 14.97 24.73
N ASN A 43 3.50 14.73 23.75
CA ASN A 43 4.95 14.67 23.91
C ASN A 43 5.40 13.70 25.02
N ALA A 44 4.64 12.64 25.28
CA ALA A 44 4.89 11.71 26.36
C ALA A 44 5.71 10.50 25.86
N ASP A 45 6.70 10.10 26.66
CA ASP A 45 7.35 8.80 26.52
C ASP A 45 6.72 7.82 27.51
N LEU A 46 5.92 6.89 26.97
CA LEU A 46 5.20 5.84 27.68
C LEU A 46 5.63 4.45 27.17
N ALA A 47 6.88 4.35 26.71
CA ALA A 47 7.43 3.06 26.30
C ALA A 47 7.35 2.04 27.46
N TYR A 48 6.94 0.81 27.12
CA TYR A 48 6.70 -0.27 28.09
C TYR A 48 5.52 -0.08 29.04
N ALA A 49 4.74 1.00 28.97
CA ALA A 49 3.55 1.19 29.80
C ALA A 49 2.51 0.09 29.59
N VAL A 50 1.58 -0.05 30.53
CA VAL A 50 0.50 -1.03 30.45
C VAL A 50 -0.84 -0.30 30.38
N PHE A 51 -1.66 -0.64 29.38
CA PHE A 51 -2.99 -0.07 29.13
C PHE A 51 -4.03 -1.18 28.89
N ASN A 52 -3.81 -2.37 29.40
CA ASN A 52 -4.69 -3.51 29.13
C ASN A 52 -6.13 -3.19 29.59
N ARG A 53 -7.10 -3.33 28.68
CA ARG A 53 -8.51 -3.00 28.86
C ARG A 53 -8.77 -1.55 29.28
N ALA A 54 -7.79 -0.66 29.11
CA ALA A 54 -8.01 0.76 29.34
C ALA A 54 -8.95 1.35 28.32
N ARG A 55 -9.78 2.30 28.70
CA ARG A 55 -10.70 2.98 27.83
C ARG A 55 -10.16 4.36 27.44
N LEU A 56 -9.48 4.41 26.30
CA LEU A 56 -8.89 5.62 25.71
C LEU A 56 -9.83 6.24 24.64
N TYR A 57 -11.11 6.09 24.81
CA TYR A 57 -12.12 6.54 23.86
C TYR A 57 -12.10 8.07 23.72
N ARG A 58 -12.05 8.56 22.45
CA ARG A 58 -11.96 10.01 22.13
C ARG A 58 -10.75 10.73 22.73
N CYS A 59 -9.66 10.02 22.97
CA CYS A 59 -8.42 10.64 23.41
C CYS A 59 -7.71 11.36 22.26
N THR A 60 -6.87 12.33 22.60
CA THR A 60 -5.87 12.90 21.70
C THR A 60 -4.48 12.40 22.11
N ILE A 61 -3.76 11.74 21.19
CA ILE A 61 -2.43 11.17 21.44
C ILE A 61 -1.48 11.72 20.37
N GLU A 62 -0.62 12.66 20.75
CA GLU A 62 0.24 13.36 19.80
C GLU A 62 1.71 13.35 20.21
N ASN A 63 2.60 13.07 19.25
CA ASN A 63 4.05 13.07 19.42
C ASN A 63 4.51 12.16 20.57
N CYS A 64 3.82 11.05 20.80
CA CYS A 64 4.11 10.13 21.90
C CYS A 64 4.97 8.94 21.42
N ASN A 65 5.76 8.42 22.37
CA ASN A 65 6.39 7.12 22.24
C ASN A 65 5.67 6.13 23.16
N ILE A 66 4.93 5.18 22.59
CA ILE A 66 4.21 4.12 23.33
C ILE A 66 4.73 2.74 22.87
N SER A 67 5.98 2.69 22.43
CA SER A 67 6.62 1.46 21.96
C SER A 67 6.76 0.42 23.06
N HIS A 68 6.66 -0.86 22.70
CA HIS A 68 6.73 -2.00 23.62
C HIS A 68 5.67 -2.00 24.74
N ALA A 69 4.65 -1.17 24.62
CA ALA A 69 3.54 -1.14 25.58
C ALA A 69 2.61 -2.35 25.41
N SER A 70 1.84 -2.64 26.46
CA SER A 70 0.74 -3.60 26.39
C SER A 70 -0.60 -2.86 26.35
N MET A 71 -1.36 -3.04 25.27
CA MET A 71 -2.67 -2.43 25.04
C MET A 71 -3.73 -3.51 24.70
N VAL A 72 -3.57 -4.70 25.29
CA VAL A 72 -4.47 -5.84 25.05
C VAL A 72 -5.89 -5.46 25.45
N GLU A 73 -6.84 -5.64 24.51
CA GLU A 73 -8.26 -5.31 24.68
C GLU A 73 -8.53 -3.82 25.02
N ALA A 74 -7.56 -2.92 24.82
CA ALA A 74 -7.76 -1.48 25.04
C ALA A 74 -8.74 -0.90 24.00
N ASP A 75 -9.50 0.13 24.37
CA ASP A 75 -10.44 0.84 23.49
C ASP A 75 -9.93 2.25 23.16
N LEU A 76 -9.47 2.43 21.93
CA LEU A 76 -9.01 3.71 21.36
C LEU A 76 -10.03 4.28 20.35
N GLY A 77 -11.26 3.81 20.37
CA GLY A 77 -12.28 4.24 19.40
C GLY A 77 -12.48 5.75 19.39
N PHE A 78 -12.68 6.32 18.18
CA PHE A 78 -12.88 7.76 17.94
C PHE A 78 -11.73 8.66 18.40
N SER A 79 -10.54 8.10 18.72
CA SER A 79 -9.39 8.89 19.14
C SER A 79 -8.64 9.48 17.96
N THR A 80 -7.95 10.58 18.20
CA THR A 80 -7.06 11.22 17.21
C THR A 80 -5.60 10.97 17.63
N ILE A 81 -4.87 10.23 16.80
CA ILE A 81 -3.50 9.81 17.08
C ILE A 81 -2.58 10.35 15.96
N LYS A 82 -1.57 11.16 16.33
CA LYS A 82 -0.65 11.77 15.36
C LYS A 82 0.81 11.63 15.79
N ASN A 83 1.70 11.45 14.81
CA ASN A 83 3.16 11.39 15.01
C ASN A 83 3.57 10.47 16.17
N THR A 84 2.85 9.37 16.39
CA THR A 84 3.01 8.51 17.57
C THR A 84 3.62 7.17 17.19
N LYS A 85 4.47 6.63 18.06
CA LYS A 85 5.13 5.34 17.88
C LYS A 85 4.48 4.29 18.75
N PHE A 86 4.00 3.23 18.12
CA PHE A 86 3.53 1.99 18.73
C PHE A 86 4.38 0.80 18.26
N VAL A 87 5.69 1.02 18.17
CA VAL A 87 6.61 -0.02 17.70
C VAL A 87 6.62 -1.19 18.69
N ASP A 88 6.45 -2.42 18.19
CA ASP A 88 6.39 -3.65 19.00
C ASP A 88 5.34 -3.62 20.14
N THR A 89 4.29 -2.82 20.01
CA THR A 89 3.19 -2.71 20.99
C THR A 89 2.20 -3.86 20.79
N ASP A 90 1.70 -4.41 21.88
CA ASP A 90 0.67 -5.46 21.85
C ASP A 90 -0.74 -4.85 21.88
N PHE A 91 -1.44 -4.91 20.76
CA PHE A 91 -2.84 -4.50 20.58
C PHE A 91 -3.78 -5.69 20.39
N THR A 92 -3.42 -6.88 20.86
CA THR A 92 -4.27 -8.06 20.68
C THR A 92 -5.70 -7.77 21.13
N LYS A 93 -6.67 -7.93 20.22
CA LYS A 93 -8.09 -7.66 20.42
C LYS A 93 -8.46 -6.21 20.79
N ALA A 94 -7.57 -5.25 20.62
CA ALA A 94 -7.88 -3.85 20.87
C ALA A 94 -8.90 -3.30 19.86
N SER A 95 -9.67 -2.30 20.27
CA SER A 95 -10.56 -1.51 19.43
C SER A 95 -9.90 -0.21 19.04
N LEU A 96 -9.72 -0.01 17.72
CA LEU A 96 -9.17 1.20 17.11
C LEU A 96 -10.15 1.73 16.06
N SER A 97 -11.42 1.33 16.14
CA SER A 97 -12.45 1.68 15.15
C SER A 97 -12.81 3.16 15.21
N ASP A 98 -13.18 3.74 14.06
CA ASP A 98 -13.57 5.16 13.93
C ASP A 98 -12.46 6.16 14.38
N ALA A 99 -11.22 5.71 14.52
CA ALA A 99 -10.10 6.55 14.96
C ALA A 99 -9.34 7.17 13.78
N GLU A 100 -8.69 8.30 14.02
CA GLU A 100 -7.84 9.00 13.08
C GLU A 100 -6.37 8.78 13.41
N PHE A 101 -5.63 8.23 12.46
CA PHE A 101 -4.19 8.01 12.56
C PHE A 101 -3.47 8.82 11.49
N ASN A 102 -2.51 9.63 11.87
CA ASN A 102 -1.69 10.39 10.93
C ASN A 102 -0.21 10.21 11.29
N GLU A 103 0.57 9.67 10.34
CA GLU A 103 2.01 9.40 10.51
C GLU A 103 2.32 8.52 11.74
N VAL A 104 1.50 7.50 11.97
CA VAL A 104 1.63 6.58 13.10
C VAL A 104 2.46 5.36 12.71
N ARG A 105 3.34 4.92 13.59
CA ARG A 105 4.19 3.73 13.39
C ARG A 105 3.70 2.57 14.23
N PHE A 106 3.24 1.52 13.55
CA PHE A 106 2.86 0.23 14.11
C PHE A 106 3.87 -0.87 13.77
N SER A 107 5.11 -0.51 13.43
CA SER A 107 6.11 -1.49 13.00
C SER A 107 6.32 -2.54 14.09
N GLY A 108 6.23 -3.83 13.73
CA GLY A 108 6.34 -4.96 14.66
C GLY A 108 5.18 -5.14 15.64
N ALA A 109 4.19 -4.25 15.65
CA ALA A 109 3.06 -4.33 16.59
C ALA A 109 2.24 -5.63 16.40
N ASN A 110 1.72 -6.18 17.48
CA ASN A 110 0.77 -7.27 17.45
C ASN A 110 -0.66 -6.71 17.44
N LEU A 111 -1.27 -6.72 16.28
CA LEU A 111 -2.63 -6.26 16.02
C LEU A 111 -3.58 -7.45 15.74
N SER A 112 -3.21 -8.67 16.16
CA SER A 112 -4.04 -9.85 15.94
C SER A 112 -5.42 -9.69 16.58
N TYR A 113 -6.48 -9.94 15.79
CA TYR A 113 -7.88 -9.77 16.19
C TYR A 113 -8.28 -8.32 16.51
N ALA A 114 -7.42 -7.33 16.27
CA ALA A 114 -7.73 -5.92 16.49
C ALA A 114 -8.81 -5.43 15.51
N ARG A 115 -9.55 -4.41 15.91
CA ARG A 115 -10.62 -3.78 15.13
C ARG A 115 -10.23 -2.38 14.73
N PHE A 116 -10.21 -2.12 13.42
CA PHE A 116 -9.92 -0.83 12.79
C PHE A 116 -11.06 -0.33 11.90
N GLU A 117 -12.21 -0.94 11.94
CA GLU A 117 -13.29 -0.61 11.03
C GLU A 117 -13.58 0.89 11.04
N TRP A 118 -13.80 1.47 9.86
CA TRP A 118 -14.15 2.89 9.64
C TRP A 118 -13.06 3.89 10.03
N SER A 119 -11.83 3.44 10.28
CA SER A 119 -10.72 4.32 10.68
C SER A 119 -10.11 5.03 9.48
N HIS A 120 -9.45 6.14 9.75
CA HIS A 120 -8.67 6.90 8.77
C HIS A 120 -7.18 6.84 9.13
N ALA A 121 -6.41 6.03 8.41
CA ALA A 121 -5.01 5.71 8.73
C ALA A 121 -4.08 5.80 7.50
N PRO A 122 -4.03 6.94 6.77
CA PRO A 122 -3.11 7.11 5.66
C PRO A 122 -1.67 7.25 6.15
N PHE A 123 -0.70 6.86 5.30
CA PHE A 123 0.73 6.99 5.55
C PHE A 123 1.24 6.31 6.84
N CYS A 124 0.51 5.32 7.34
CA CYS A 124 0.91 4.56 8.53
C CYS A 124 1.90 3.45 8.16
N ASP A 125 2.79 3.13 9.10
CA ASP A 125 3.79 2.07 8.94
C ASP A 125 3.43 0.84 9.76
N PHE A 126 2.98 -0.22 9.08
CA PHE A 126 2.68 -1.54 9.63
C PHE A 126 3.75 -2.59 9.25
N THR A 127 4.98 -2.15 8.96
CA THR A 127 6.05 -3.08 8.59
C THR A 127 6.26 -4.13 9.67
N ASN A 128 6.28 -5.41 9.28
CA ASN A 128 6.45 -6.56 10.17
C ASN A 128 5.37 -6.68 11.28
N ALA A 129 4.23 -5.99 11.16
CA ALA A 129 3.14 -6.11 12.12
C ALA A 129 2.40 -7.45 11.95
N LYS A 130 1.81 -7.94 13.06
CA LYS A 130 0.95 -9.11 13.07
C LYS A 130 -0.51 -8.64 13.05
N LEU A 131 -1.20 -8.88 11.95
CA LEU A 131 -2.61 -8.51 11.73
C LEU A 131 -3.49 -9.75 11.51
N TYR A 132 -3.11 -10.90 12.06
CA TYR A 132 -3.88 -12.14 11.92
C TYR A 132 -5.33 -11.95 12.37
N GLU A 133 -6.31 -12.26 11.49
CA GLU A 133 -7.75 -12.05 11.72
C GLU A 133 -8.15 -10.62 12.15
N ALA A 134 -7.32 -9.61 11.88
CA ALA A 134 -7.67 -8.22 12.17
C ALA A 134 -8.82 -7.75 11.24
N ARG A 135 -9.67 -6.86 11.75
CA ARG A 135 -10.80 -6.28 11.02
C ARG A 135 -10.51 -4.84 10.65
N LEU A 136 -10.31 -4.60 9.36
CA LEU A 136 -10.04 -3.27 8.80
C LEU A 136 -11.12 -2.82 7.80
N ASN A 137 -12.30 -3.45 7.80
CA ASN A 137 -13.33 -3.13 6.81
C ASN A 137 -13.62 -1.63 6.76
N SER A 138 -13.75 -1.09 5.55
CA SER A 138 -14.04 0.32 5.29
C SER A 138 -13.00 1.32 5.84
N THR A 139 -11.77 0.86 6.09
CA THR A 139 -10.67 1.69 6.57
C THR A 139 -9.97 2.40 5.41
N TYR A 140 -9.61 3.66 5.61
CA TYR A 140 -8.80 4.43 4.65
C TYR A 140 -7.31 4.31 4.99
N LEU A 141 -6.56 3.57 4.17
CA LEU A 141 -5.15 3.18 4.40
C LEU A 141 -4.21 3.67 3.29
N LYS A 142 -4.65 4.66 2.50
CA LYS A 142 -3.87 5.11 1.33
C LYS A 142 -2.40 5.36 1.68
N SER A 143 -1.49 4.87 0.82
CA SER A 143 -0.03 5.05 0.92
C SER A 143 0.60 4.50 2.21
N SER A 144 -0.07 3.57 2.89
CA SER A 144 0.46 2.89 4.09
C SER A 144 1.33 1.69 3.71
N THR A 145 2.25 1.32 4.59
CA THR A 145 3.22 0.24 4.38
C THR A 145 2.89 -0.97 5.23
N PHE A 146 2.75 -2.14 4.59
CA PHE A 146 2.53 -3.46 5.20
C PHE A 146 3.63 -4.46 4.82
N ASN A 147 4.84 -3.97 4.53
CA ASN A 147 5.94 -4.85 4.13
C ASN A 147 6.26 -5.85 5.25
N LEU A 148 6.39 -7.14 4.88
CA LEU A 148 6.64 -8.23 5.83
C LEU A 148 5.52 -8.48 6.87
N ALA A 149 4.39 -7.81 6.80
CA ALA A 149 3.29 -7.99 7.74
C ALA A 149 2.60 -9.35 7.55
N ASP A 150 2.13 -9.93 8.64
CA ASP A 150 1.21 -11.09 8.59
C ASP A 150 -0.24 -10.59 8.66
N MET A 151 -0.91 -10.58 7.52
CA MET A 151 -2.31 -10.19 7.34
C MET A 151 -3.18 -11.39 6.95
N SER A 152 -2.76 -12.61 7.29
CA SER A 152 -3.54 -13.80 6.99
C SER A 152 -4.91 -13.75 7.66
N PHE A 153 -5.95 -14.15 6.94
CA PHE A 153 -7.37 -14.08 7.33
C PHE A 153 -7.89 -12.66 7.66
N CYS A 154 -7.16 -11.62 7.31
CA CYS A 154 -7.53 -10.24 7.58
C CYS A 154 -8.78 -9.83 6.80
N HIS A 155 -9.66 -9.02 7.41
CA HIS A 155 -10.87 -8.48 6.78
C HIS A 155 -10.59 -7.06 6.26
N LEU A 156 -10.52 -6.90 4.95
CA LEU A 156 -10.16 -5.65 4.25
C LEU A 156 -11.27 -5.21 3.27
N ALA A 157 -12.52 -5.64 3.50
CA ALA A 157 -13.60 -5.30 2.59
C ALA A 157 -13.83 -3.78 2.54
N ASN A 158 -14.01 -3.25 1.33
CA ASN A 158 -14.24 -1.82 1.05
C ASN A 158 -13.12 -0.88 1.54
N CYS A 159 -11.91 -1.37 1.79
CA CYS A 159 -10.78 -0.54 2.18
C CYS A 159 -10.23 0.28 1.01
N CYS A 160 -9.77 1.50 1.30
CA CYS A 160 -8.90 2.22 0.39
C CYS A 160 -7.43 1.85 0.65
N LEU A 161 -6.89 0.96 -0.19
CA LEU A 161 -5.52 0.45 -0.12
C LEU A 161 -4.66 0.97 -1.29
N ARG A 162 -5.06 2.12 -1.85
CA ARG A 162 -4.33 2.75 -2.96
C ARG A 162 -2.89 3.05 -2.56
N GLU A 163 -1.95 2.75 -3.46
CA GLU A 163 -0.53 3.05 -3.27
C GLU A 163 0.12 2.34 -2.07
N CYS A 164 -0.58 1.39 -1.41
CA CYS A 164 -0.01 0.63 -0.29
C CYS A 164 1.12 -0.31 -0.73
N GLU A 165 2.02 -0.61 0.18
CA GLU A 165 3.11 -1.56 -0.04
C GLU A 165 2.90 -2.83 0.78
N PHE A 166 2.82 -3.98 0.09
CA PHE A 166 2.66 -5.31 0.69
C PHE A 166 3.85 -6.23 0.37
N VAL A 167 5.04 -5.66 0.17
CA VAL A 167 6.22 -6.44 -0.25
C VAL A 167 6.56 -7.51 0.78
N LYS A 168 6.54 -8.78 0.37
CA LYS A 168 6.75 -9.95 1.23
C LYS A 168 5.73 -10.11 2.38
N ALA A 169 4.59 -9.44 2.33
CA ALA A 169 3.51 -9.64 3.30
C ALA A 169 2.81 -10.98 3.05
N ASN A 170 2.15 -11.49 4.08
CA ASN A 170 1.27 -12.64 4.00
C ASN A 170 -0.20 -12.17 4.04
N LEU A 171 -0.91 -12.23 2.90
CA LEU A 171 -2.35 -11.97 2.80
C LEU A 171 -3.14 -13.27 2.54
N SER A 172 -2.58 -14.45 2.81
CA SER A 172 -3.29 -15.70 2.57
C SER A 172 -4.64 -15.72 3.28
N TYR A 173 -5.67 -16.15 2.56
CA TYR A 173 -7.06 -16.20 3.03
C TYR A 173 -7.69 -14.86 3.42
N ALA A 174 -7.04 -13.72 3.13
CA ALA A 174 -7.61 -12.39 3.43
C ALA A 174 -8.85 -12.10 2.56
N PHE A 175 -9.76 -11.27 3.07
CA PHE A 175 -11.00 -10.87 2.43
C PHE A 175 -10.87 -9.42 1.94
N ILE A 176 -10.77 -9.21 0.61
CA ILE A 176 -10.55 -7.90 -0.02
C ILE A 176 -11.72 -7.46 -0.91
N HIS A 177 -12.94 -7.95 -0.66
CA HIS A 177 -14.13 -7.60 -1.45
C HIS A 177 -14.35 -6.08 -1.47
N GLY A 178 -14.53 -5.50 -2.65
CA GLY A 178 -14.76 -4.05 -2.81
C GLY A 178 -13.56 -3.16 -2.47
N ALA A 179 -12.40 -3.71 -2.12
CA ALA A 179 -11.22 -2.92 -1.79
C ALA A 179 -10.62 -2.24 -3.04
N ASP A 180 -10.07 -1.02 -2.88
CA ASP A 180 -9.32 -0.34 -3.92
C ASP A 180 -7.80 -0.51 -3.71
N LEU A 181 -7.20 -1.39 -4.50
CA LEU A 181 -5.77 -1.73 -4.51
C LEU A 181 -4.99 -1.03 -5.64
N THR A 182 -5.58 0.02 -6.23
CA THR A 182 -4.95 0.72 -7.36
C THR A 182 -3.57 1.25 -6.96
N PHE A 183 -2.55 0.91 -7.76
CA PHE A 183 -1.13 1.21 -7.53
C PHE A 183 -0.48 0.53 -6.29
N ALA A 184 -1.15 -0.39 -5.62
CA ALA A 184 -0.53 -1.15 -4.54
C ALA A 184 0.58 -2.08 -5.06
N LYS A 185 1.59 -2.35 -4.21
CA LYS A 185 2.78 -3.15 -4.56
C LYS A 185 2.72 -4.51 -3.85
N PHE A 186 2.80 -5.60 -4.63
CA PHE A 186 2.69 -6.99 -4.13
C PHE A 186 3.93 -7.84 -4.48
N ASP A 187 5.14 -7.28 -4.48
CA ASP A 187 6.32 -8.11 -4.79
C ASP A 187 6.56 -9.16 -3.70
N LYS A 188 6.57 -10.43 -4.10
CA LYS A 188 6.73 -11.60 -3.21
C LYS A 188 5.69 -11.72 -2.08
N THR A 189 4.54 -11.10 -2.24
CA THR A 189 3.41 -11.21 -1.30
C THR A 189 2.75 -12.58 -1.47
N ASP A 190 2.40 -13.22 -0.36
CA ASP A 190 1.55 -14.42 -0.39
C ASP A 190 0.08 -13.99 -0.52
N LEU A 191 -0.54 -14.38 -1.63
CA LEU A 191 -1.94 -14.09 -1.96
C LEU A 191 -2.75 -15.41 -2.09
N THR A 192 -2.30 -16.48 -1.44
CA THR A 192 -2.98 -17.77 -1.47
C THR A 192 -4.41 -17.65 -0.95
N GLU A 193 -5.38 -18.12 -1.73
CA GLU A 193 -6.80 -18.14 -1.36
C GLU A 193 -7.41 -16.80 -0.94
N VAL A 194 -6.83 -15.66 -1.37
CA VAL A 194 -7.42 -14.34 -1.17
C VAL A 194 -8.81 -14.28 -1.79
N LYS A 195 -9.78 -13.80 -1.03
CA LYS A 195 -11.18 -13.66 -1.46
C LYS A 195 -11.45 -12.24 -1.97
N HIS A 196 -11.84 -12.13 -3.24
CA HIS A 196 -12.13 -10.85 -3.91
C HIS A 196 -13.40 -10.96 -4.76
N ASP A 197 -13.92 -9.85 -5.25
CA ASP A 197 -15.09 -9.76 -6.12
C ASP A 197 -14.87 -8.77 -7.29
N HIS A 198 -15.94 -8.51 -8.04
CA HIS A 198 -15.91 -7.54 -9.14
C HIS A 198 -15.72 -6.08 -8.69
N GLY A 199 -16.05 -5.77 -7.44
CA GLY A 199 -15.83 -4.46 -6.81
C GLY A 199 -14.39 -4.23 -6.36
N THR A 200 -13.54 -5.26 -6.36
CA THR A 200 -12.13 -5.14 -5.97
C THR A 200 -11.31 -4.51 -7.10
N HIS A 201 -10.95 -3.24 -6.93
CA HIS A 201 -10.21 -2.47 -7.92
C HIS A 201 -8.69 -2.73 -7.84
N GLY A 202 -8.02 -2.75 -9.00
CA GLY A 202 -6.56 -2.94 -9.08
C GLY A 202 -6.07 -4.38 -8.84
N PHE A 203 -6.97 -5.34 -8.57
CA PHE A 203 -6.60 -6.74 -8.35
C PHE A 203 -6.77 -7.60 -9.60
N ALA A 204 -7.82 -7.39 -10.38
CA ALA A 204 -8.01 -8.07 -11.67
C ALA A 204 -6.99 -7.63 -12.73
N LEU A 205 -6.76 -8.44 -13.77
CA LEU A 205 -5.90 -8.04 -14.88
C LEU A 205 -6.52 -6.85 -15.62
N ALA A 206 -5.72 -5.83 -15.93
CA ALA A 206 -6.15 -4.70 -16.75
C ALA A 206 -6.33 -5.08 -18.23
N CYS A 207 -5.72 -6.19 -18.69
CA CYS A 207 -5.89 -6.73 -20.05
C CYS A 207 -6.77 -7.99 -20.06
N PRO A 208 -7.41 -8.33 -21.20
CA PRO A 208 -8.18 -9.56 -21.34
C PRO A 208 -7.37 -10.81 -20.97
N GLU A 209 -7.90 -11.68 -20.14
CA GLU A 209 -7.21 -12.91 -19.70
C GLU A 209 -7.02 -13.92 -20.85
N LYS A 210 -7.96 -13.97 -21.79
CA LYS A 210 -7.98 -14.90 -22.92
C LYS A 210 -8.23 -14.16 -24.23
N GLY A 211 -7.93 -14.84 -25.33
CA GLY A 211 -8.16 -14.31 -26.68
C GLY A 211 -7.10 -13.30 -27.13
N ALA A 212 -7.20 -12.89 -28.38
CA ALA A 212 -6.35 -11.84 -28.94
C ALA A 212 -7.01 -10.48 -28.71
N PHE A 213 -6.22 -9.44 -28.41
CA PHE A 213 -6.74 -8.10 -28.17
C PHE A 213 -5.85 -7.00 -28.78
N THR A 214 -6.40 -5.80 -28.90
CA THR A 214 -5.66 -4.61 -29.33
C THR A 214 -5.14 -3.86 -28.11
N ALA A 215 -3.91 -3.35 -28.18
CA ALA A 215 -3.28 -2.56 -27.16
C ALA A 215 -2.53 -1.38 -27.76
N PHE A 216 -2.24 -0.37 -26.96
CA PHE A 216 -1.58 0.85 -27.37
C PHE A 216 -0.38 1.17 -26.47
N LYS A 217 0.65 1.78 -27.08
CA LYS A 217 1.84 2.18 -26.35
C LYS A 217 2.38 3.49 -26.89
N LYS A 218 2.81 4.38 -25.99
CA LYS A 218 3.57 5.57 -26.38
C LYS A 218 5.03 5.18 -26.67
N ILE A 219 5.52 5.59 -27.82
CA ILE A 219 6.88 5.38 -28.34
C ILE A 219 7.40 6.70 -28.93
N PHE A 220 8.55 6.71 -29.58
CA PHE A 220 9.16 7.92 -30.13
C PHE A 220 9.59 7.74 -31.57
N SER A 221 9.61 8.86 -32.33
CA SER A 221 9.97 8.90 -33.75
C SER A 221 11.46 8.61 -34.01
N LYS A 222 12.32 8.82 -33.03
CA LYS A 222 13.76 8.55 -33.06
C LYS A 222 14.23 7.93 -31.74
N PRO A 223 15.39 7.22 -31.70
CA PRO A 223 15.99 6.74 -30.45
C PRO A 223 16.24 7.90 -29.49
N LYS A 224 15.67 7.83 -28.29
CA LYS A 224 15.73 8.91 -27.30
C LYS A 224 17.05 8.83 -26.51
N ARG A 225 18.13 9.37 -27.10
CA ARG A 225 19.46 9.44 -26.44
C ARG A 225 19.57 10.55 -25.37
N ASN A 226 18.74 11.59 -25.49
CA ASN A 226 18.65 12.69 -24.51
C ASN A 226 17.17 13.03 -24.28
N ILE A 227 16.76 13.08 -23.01
CA ILE A 227 15.37 13.31 -22.57
C ILE A 227 14.84 14.68 -23.03
N TRP A 228 15.74 15.65 -23.28
CA TRP A 228 15.42 17.04 -23.63
C TRP A 228 15.57 17.38 -25.12
N SER A 229 15.78 16.38 -25.99
CA SER A 229 15.89 16.64 -27.43
C SER A 229 14.53 17.06 -28.02
N LYS A 230 14.43 18.31 -28.51
CA LYS A 230 13.23 18.86 -29.17
C LYS A 230 12.87 18.16 -30.50
N ASP A 231 13.79 17.35 -31.04
CA ASP A 231 13.64 16.66 -32.33
C ASP A 231 13.01 15.27 -32.23
N VAL A 232 12.59 14.86 -31.03
CA VAL A 232 12.03 13.53 -30.77
C VAL A 232 10.54 13.66 -30.49
N GLU A 233 9.73 13.27 -31.46
CA GLU A 233 8.27 13.33 -31.37
C GLU A 233 7.71 12.09 -30.69
N PRO A 234 6.76 12.23 -29.73
CA PRO A 234 6.03 11.09 -29.17
C PRO A 234 4.99 10.57 -30.19
N LEU A 235 4.93 9.25 -30.31
CA LEU A 235 4.05 8.52 -31.20
C LEU A 235 3.23 7.49 -30.42
N ILE A 236 2.12 7.03 -30.99
CA ILE A 236 1.35 5.89 -30.49
C ILE A 236 1.51 4.72 -31.46
N VAL A 237 1.95 3.58 -30.96
CA VAL A 237 1.90 2.32 -31.67
C VAL A 237 0.67 1.53 -31.25
N GLU A 238 -0.09 1.07 -32.22
CA GLU A 238 -1.18 0.12 -32.07
C GLU A 238 -0.62 -1.28 -32.23
N LEU A 239 -0.94 -2.14 -31.29
CA LEU A 239 -0.42 -3.50 -31.16
C LEU A 239 -1.55 -4.52 -31.18
N ARG A 240 -1.44 -5.57 -31.97
CA ARG A 240 -2.29 -6.75 -31.88
C ARG A 240 -1.59 -7.82 -31.05
N VAL A 241 -2.08 -8.05 -29.86
CA VAL A 241 -1.58 -9.09 -28.95
C VAL A 241 -2.26 -10.41 -29.30
N PRO A 242 -1.51 -11.47 -29.69
CA PRO A 242 -2.10 -12.74 -30.05
C PRO A 242 -2.63 -13.51 -28.82
N ALA A 243 -3.56 -14.44 -29.04
CA ALA A 243 -4.16 -15.23 -27.96
C ALA A 243 -3.14 -16.03 -27.15
N LYS A 244 -2.05 -16.48 -27.77
CA LYS A 244 -0.96 -17.25 -27.14
C LYS A 244 0.02 -16.42 -26.32
N ALA A 245 0.03 -15.08 -26.48
CA ALA A 245 0.95 -14.21 -25.75
C ALA A 245 0.72 -14.32 -24.25
N LEU A 246 1.82 -14.47 -23.51
CA LEU A 246 1.79 -14.30 -22.05
C LEU A 246 1.45 -12.84 -21.74
N ARG A 247 0.63 -12.63 -20.73
CA ARG A 247 0.13 -11.31 -20.36
C ARG A 247 0.10 -11.13 -18.86
N SER A 248 0.29 -9.91 -18.42
CA SER A 248 0.36 -9.54 -17.02
C SER A 248 -0.04 -8.09 -16.86
N SER A 249 -0.65 -7.74 -15.75
CA SER A 249 -0.72 -6.38 -15.23
C SER A 249 -0.61 -6.45 -13.72
N ALA A 250 0.01 -5.46 -13.10
CA ALA A 250 0.00 -5.32 -11.65
C ALA A 250 -1.32 -4.64 -11.21
N THR A 251 -1.24 -3.67 -10.35
CA THR A 251 -2.39 -2.95 -9.79
C THR A 251 -2.77 -1.67 -10.54
N SER A 252 -2.04 -1.36 -11.61
CA SER A 252 -2.32 -0.23 -12.52
C SER A 252 -3.01 -0.69 -13.79
N ARG A 253 -3.47 0.27 -14.60
CA ARG A 253 -4.03 0.02 -15.94
C ARG A 253 -2.98 -0.40 -16.98
N LYS A 254 -1.70 -0.43 -16.62
CA LYS A 254 -0.58 -0.78 -17.49
C LYS A 254 -0.45 -2.30 -17.63
N CYS A 255 -0.66 -2.80 -18.84
CA CYS A 255 -0.47 -4.19 -19.20
C CYS A 255 0.97 -4.47 -19.64
N ARG A 256 1.38 -5.72 -19.55
CA ARG A 256 2.66 -6.22 -20.02
C ARG A 256 2.45 -7.51 -20.80
N VAL A 257 2.99 -7.58 -22.03
CA VAL A 257 2.82 -8.76 -22.90
C VAL A 257 4.15 -9.28 -23.43
N SER A 258 4.18 -10.58 -23.73
CA SER A 258 5.40 -11.27 -24.20
C SER A 258 5.65 -11.12 -25.70
N GLU A 259 4.63 -10.80 -26.47
CA GLU A 259 4.74 -10.56 -27.93
C GLU A 259 3.55 -9.74 -28.42
N ALA A 260 3.74 -8.97 -29.48
CA ALA A 260 2.67 -8.26 -30.17
C ALA A 260 3.03 -7.96 -31.62
N LYS A 261 2.05 -7.94 -32.52
CA LYS A 261 2.20 -7.48 -33.91
C LYS A 261 1.92 -5.98 -33.97
N VAL A 262 2.81 -5.22 -34.60
CA VAL A 262 2.62 -3.79 -34.86
C VAL A 262 1.62 -3.61 -35.98
N VAL A 263 0.49 -2.98 -35.70
CA VAL A 263 -0.60 -2.73 -36.67
C VAL A 263 -0.40 -1.38 -37.35
N SER A 264 -0.25 -0.34 -36.52
CA SER A 264 -0.08 1.03 -36.98
C SER A 264 0.80 1.84 -36.02
N ILE A 265 1.41 2.91 -36.52
CA ILE A 265 2.15 3.91 -35.75
C ILE A 265 1.66 5.28 -36.20
N THR A 266 1.21 6.10 -35.27
CA THR A 266 0.64 7.42 -35.54
C THR A 266 1.20 8.48 -34.61
N SER A 267 1.09 9.78 -35.00
CA SER A 267 1.21 10.91 -34.08
C SER A 267 0.18 10.84 -32.94
N LEU A 268 0.35 11.63 -31.87
CA LEU A 268 -0.58 11.64 -30.73
C LEU A 268 -2.02 12.00 -31.13
N ASP A 269 -2.20 12.90 -32.12
CA ASP A 269 -3.51 13.27 -32.70
C ASP A 269 -4.08 12.18 -33.62
N GLY A 270 -3.25 11.25 -34.12
CA GLY A 270 -3.63 10.19 -35.05
C GLY A 270 -3.58 10.56 -36.53
N GLU A 271 -3.26 11.81 -36.89
CA GLU A 271 -3.34 12.31 -38.25
C GLU A 271 -2.17 11.84 -39.13
N ARG A 272 -0.95 11.82 -38.59
CA ARG A 272 0.24 11.39 -39.31
C ARG A 272 0.58 9.94 -39.04
N LYS A 273 1.02 9.21 -40.08
CA LYS A 273 1.40 7.80 -40.03
C LYS A 273 2.91 7.64 -40.15
N PHE A 274 3.44 6.63 -39.47
CA PHE A 274 4.86 6.30 -39.45
C PHE A 274 5.05 4.80 -39.66
N ASP A 275 6.17 4.41 -40.25
CA ASP A 275 6.50 2.98 -40.48
C ASP A 275 7.35 2.42 -39.32
N VAL A 276 8.05 3.30 -38.57
CA VAL A 276 8.99 2.92 -37.53
C VAL A 276 8.85 3.85 -36.30
N GLY A 277 9.04 3.29 -35.12
CA GLY A 277 9.18 4.05 -33.89
C GLY A 277 9.99 3.29 -32.85
N TYR A 278 10.43 3.96 -31.79
CA TYR A 278 11.42 3.46 -30.83
C TYR A 278 10.89 3.49 -29.40
N SER A 279 11.30 2.50 -28.58
CA SER A 279 10.96 2.44 -27.17
C SER A 279 11.60 3.60 -26.39
N ALA A 280 10.87 4.12 -25.37
CA ALA A 280 11.39 5.12 -24.46
C ALA A 280 12.56 4.63 -23.61
N HIS A 281 12.49 3.37 -23.15
CA HIS A 281 13.45 2.81 -22.16
C HIS A 281 14.57 1.97 -22.79
N ASN A 282 14.40 1.56 -24.05
CA ASN A 282 15.41 0.80 -24.78
C ASN A 282 15.56 1.35 -26.19
N ILE A 283 16.56 2.18 -26.42
CA ILE A 283 16.80 2.86 -27.69
C ILE A 283 17.04 1.90 -28.86
N HIS A 284 17.37 0.64 -28.58
CA HIS A 284 17.58 -0.43 -29.58
C HIS A 284 16.29 -1.24 -29.84
N PHE A 285 15.23 -1.00 -29.08
CA PHE A 285 13.96 -1.70 -29.29
C PHE A 285 13.07 -0.91 -30.21
N GLU A 286 12.93 -1.43 -31.43
CA GLU A 286 12.23 -0.83 -32.55
C GLU A 286 10.85 -1.45 -32.75
N TYR A 287 9.86 -0.62 -33.05
CA TYR A 287 8.54 -1.00 -33.50
C TYR A 287 8.42 -0.68 -34.98
N ARG A 288 8.26 -1.69 -35.84
CA ARG A 288 8.13 -1.54 -37.28
C ARG A 288 6.79 -2.09 -37.74
N LYS A 289 6.00 -1.28 -38.47
CA LYS A 289 4.69 -1.65 -38.98
C LYS A 289 4.71 -3.02 -39.70
N GLY A 290 3.75 -3.88 -39.33
CA GLY A 290 3.58 -5.23 -39.86
C GLY A 290 4.45 -6.30 -39.19
N GLN A 291 5.48 -5.94 -38.46
CA GLN A 291 6.36 -6.90 -37.75
C GLN A 291 5.80 -7.30 -36.39
N THR A 292 6.20 -8.49 -35.92
CA THR A 292 5.98 -8.93 -34.55
C THR A 292 7.17 -8.53 -33.69
N VAL A 293 6.91 -7.86 -32.58
CA VAL A 293 7.92 -7.49 -31.59
C VAL A 293 7.86 -8.45 -30.42
N VAL A 294 9.04 -8.86 -29.95
CA VAL A 294 9.24 -9.76 -28.80
C VAL A 294 10.30 -9.15 -27.91
N PRO A 295 10.07 -8.94 -26.62
CA PRO A 295 11.06 -8.43 -25.71
C PRO A 295 12.11 -9.51 -25.40
N ASN A 296 13.33 -9.12 -25.06
CA ASN A 296 14.41 -10.06 -24.70
C ASN A 296 14.05 -10.96 -23.54
N LYS A 297 13.21 -10.49 -22.62
CA LYS A 297 12.70 -11.25 -21.45
C LYS A 297 11.25 -10.86 -21.19
N PHE A 298 10.51 -11.80 -20.59
CA PHE A 298 9.18 -11.55 -20.04
C PHE A 298 9.14 -12.09 -18.61
N ASP A 299 8.85 -11.23 -17.64
CA ASP A 299 8.68 -11.63 -16.25
C ASP A 299 7.21 -12.04 -16.01
N LYS A 300 6.99 -13.27 -15.57
CA LYS A 300 5.66 -13.82 -15.30
C LYS A 300 5.07 -13.28 -13.99
N ASN A 301 5.91 -12.72 -13.09
CA ASN A 301 5.42 -12.14 -11.85
C ASN A 301 4.59 -10.90 -12.13
N ARG A 302 3.27 -11.03 -12.03
CA ARG A 302 2.34 -9.94 -12.37
C ARG A 302 2.48 -8.73 -11.42
N TRP A 303 2.90 -8.95 -10.20
CA TRP A 303 2.98 -7.90 -9.18
C TRP A 303 4.20 -6.97 -9.32
N LYS A 304 5.14 -7.31 -10.21
CA LYS A 304 6.24 -6.42 -10.59
C LYS A 304 5.83 -5.48 -11.73
N GLN A 305 5.49 -4.25 -11.40
CA GLN A 305 4.97 -3.28 -12.38
C GLN A 305 5.98 -2.91 -13.47
N CYS A 306 7.25 -2.69 -13.13
CA CYS A 306 8.32 -2.29 -14.05
C CYS A 306 9.22 -3.46 -14.49
N ALA A 307 8.69 -4.68 -14.57
CA ALA A 307 9.44 -5.85 -14.99
C ALA A 307 9.53 -5.99 -16.53
N PRO A 308 10.47 -6.82 -17.06
CA PRO A 308 10.65 -7.03 -18.50
C PRO A 308 9.38 -7.49 -19.23
N GLY A 309 9.13 -6.91 -20.42
CA GLY A 309 8.00 -7.17 -21.28
C GLY A 309 7.63 -5.95 -22.14
N ILE A 310 6.68 -6.09 -23.04
CA ILE A 310 6.12 -4.96 -23.79
C ILE A 310 5.01 -4.33 -22.93
N HIS A 311 5.28 -3.17 -22.36
CA HIS A 311 4.28 -2.42 -21.59
C HIS A 311 3.34 -1.68 -22.55
N CYS A 312 2.04 -1.82 -22.31
CA CYS A 312 0.98 -1.25 -23.16
C CYS A 312 -0.28 -0.96 -22.34
N PHE A 313 -1.24 -0.31 -22.97
CA PHE A 313 -2.55 0.03 -22.43
C PHE A 313 -3.65 -0.53 -23.31
N ILE A 314 -4.84 -0.72 -22.78
CA ILE A 314 -5.99 -1.25 -23.52
C ILE A 314 -6.65 -0.17 -24.39
N THR A 315 -6.59 1.09 -23.95
CA THR A 315 -7.12 2.21 -24.74
C THR A 315 -6.00 3.11 -25.24
N ARG A 316 -6.28 3.78 -26.37
CA ARG A 316 -5.36 4.76 -26.96
C ARG A 316 -5.16 5.95 -26.05
N ASP A 317 -6.21 6.43 -25.41
CA ASP A 317 -6.18 7.60 -24.53
C ASP A 317 -5.30 7.36 -23.30
N GLU A 318 -5.35 6.18 -22.68
CA GLU A 318 -4.44 5.80 -21.60
C GLU A 318 -2.97 5.87 -22.05
N ALA A 319 -2.68 5.41 -23.27
CA ALA A 319 -1.32 5.47 -23.82
C ALA A 319 -0.88 6.91 -24.10
N VAL A 320 -1.79 7.77 -24.59
CA VAL A 320 -1.52 9.20 -24.85
C VAL A 320 -1.26 9.97 -23.55
N GLN A 321 -2.04 9.73 -22.52
CA GLN A 321 -1.93 10.42 -21.22
C GLN A 321 -0.75 9.95 -20.37
N TYR A 322 -0.17 8.79 -20.68
CA TYR A 322 0.92 8.22 -19.91
C TYR A 322 2.19 9.11 -19.95
N THR A 323 2.74 9.46 -18.80
CA THR A 323 3.83 10.44 -18.61
C THR A 323 5.11 9.90 -17.97
N ASP A 324 5.15 8.64 -17.50
CA ASP A 324 6.36 8.04 -16.91
C ASP A 324 7.42 7.74 -17.97
N PHE A 325 8.36 8.66 -18.15
CA PHE A 325 9.51 8.52 -19.04
C PHE A 325 10.82 8.90 -18.33
#